data_2fe0a7feb74b79f8ed19b4123328c909
#
_entry.id   2fe0a7feb74b79f8ed19b4123328c909
#
_cell.length_a   1.000
_cell.length_b   1.000
_cell.length_c   1.000
_cell.angle_alpha   90.00
_cell.angle_beta   90.00
_cell.angle_gamma   90.00
#
_symmetry.space_group_name_H-M   'P 1'
#
loop_
_entity.id
_entity.type
_entity.pdbx_description
1 polymer ?
#
loop_
_entity_poly.entity_id
_entity_poly.type
_entity_poly.pdbx_seq_one_letter_code
_entity_poly.pdbx_strand_id
1 'polypeptide(L)'
;MSEIHDAIDAVWRIESAKLIAALARTVRDVGLAEELAQDALVAALEQWPGAGIPRNPGAWLMTAAKHRAIDRLRRNTVLARKHEELAYGTEGAHAYVEKDFDAIGEEVEDDLLRLMLIACHPVLSTDARVALTLRLLGGLTTPEIARAFLVPESTIAQRIVRAKRTLSEARVPFEVPSGAELTNRLSSVLEVFYLIFNEGYSATAGDDWMRPALCEDALRLGRIMAELVPQEPEVHGLVALMEITASRSRARVGPAGEPILLLDQDRARWDHLLIRRGFAALERAEKLGGALGPYALQAAIAACHGRARTASETNWPRIVALYDALAQLMPSPVVELNRAVAVSMAFGPAQGLALVDALLSETALKAYHLLPSVRGDLLAKLGRLDEAGAEFERAATLTRNGREREFLLGRAAACRL
;
A
#
# COMPACT_ATOMS: atom_id res chain seq x y z
N MET A 1 21.65 -6.77 24.19
CA MET A 1 21.83 -5.82 23.08
C MET A 1 20.71 -5.96 22.01
N SER A 2 20.26 -7.18 21.69
CA SER A 2 19.14 -7.42 20.74
C SER A 2 17.86 -6.70 21.15
N GLU A 3 17.37 -6.88 22.39
CA GLU A 3 16.08 -6.32 22.85
C GLU A 3 15.99 -4.77 22.77
N ILE A 4 17.10 -4.06 23.02
CA ILE A 4 17.12 -2.59 22.92
C ILE A 4 17.06 -2.15 21.45
N HIS A 5 17.76 -2.84 20.55
CA HIS A 5 17.70 -2.53 19.12
C HIS A 5 16.31 -2.82 18.55
N ASP A 6 15.69 -3.95 18.92
CA ASP A 6 14.33 -4.29 18.53
C ASP A 6 13.32 -3.23 19.01
N ALA A 7 13.52 -2.71 20.23
CA ALA A 7 12.70 -1.64 20.77
C ALA A 7 12.94 -0.29 20.06
N ILE A 8 14.19 0.04 19.67
CA ILE A 8 14.50 1.23 18.87
C ILE A 8 13.82 1.12 17.49
N ASP A 9 13.90 -0.03 16.84
CA ASP A 9 13.24 -0.26 15.55
C ASP A 9 11.72 -0.12 15.65
N ALA A 10 11.10 -0.63 16.72
CA ALA A 10 9.68 -0.47 16.96
C ALA A 10 9.29 1.01 17.14
N VAL A 11 10.07 1.77 17.93
CA VAL A 11 9.87 3.21 18.10
C VAL A 11 10.03 3.94 16.76
N TRP A 12 11.06 3.60 16.00
CA TRP A 12 11.30 4.22 14.68
C TRP A 12 10.14 4.02 13.72
N ARG A 13 9.60 2.81 13.63
CA ARG A 13 8.43 2.50 12.77
C ARG A 13 7.18 3.31 13.14
N ILE A 14 7.03 3.68 14.41
CA ILE A 14 5.88 4.47 14.89
C ILE A 14 6.11 5.97 14.66
N GLU A 15 7.31 6.47 14.94
CA GLU A 15 7.57 7.91 15.06
C GLU A 15 8.23 8.54 13.82
N SER A 16 8.92 7.74 12.98
CA SER A 16 9.71 8.25 11.85
C SER A 16 8.90 9.10 10.88
N ALA A 17 7.69 8.66 10.52
CA ALA A 17 6.84 9.40 9.57
C ALA A 17 6.44 10.78 10.10
N LYS A 18 6.07 10.87 11.39
CA LYS A 18 5.74 12.13 12.06
C LYS A 18 6.95 13.05 12.15
N LEU A 19 8.11 12.48 12.49
CA LEU A 19 9.36 13.20 12.59
C LEU A 19 9.76 13.79 11.23
N ILE A 20 9.75 12.97 10.16
CA ILE A 20 10.07 13.40 8.80
C ILE A 20 9.08 14.47 8.33
N ALA A 21 7.79 14.31 8.59
CA ALA A 21 6.75 15.25 8.20
C ALA A 21 6.97 16.63 8.82
N ALA A 22 7.19 16.67 10.14
CA ALA A 22 7.44 17.90 10.87
C ALA A 22 8.75 18.60 10.42
N LEU A 23 9.80 17.84 10.14
CA LEU A 23 11.06 18.38 9.60
C LEU A 23 10.86 18.91 8.17
N ALA A 24 10.12 18.17 7.32
CA ALA A 24 9.87 18.56 5.92
C ALA A 24 9.11 19.89 5.82
N ARG A 25 8.18 20.16 6.74
CA ARG A 25 7.51 21.47 6.85
C ARG A 25 8.53 22.60 7.03
N THR A 26 9.50 22.38 7.89
CA THR A 26 10.48 23.42 8.27
C THR A 26 11.59 23.57 7.22
N VAL A 27 12.18 22.47 6.75
CA VAL A 27 13.29 22.52 5.80
C VAL A 27 12.84 22.59 4.35
N ARG A 28 11.55 22.37 4.06
CA ARG A 28 10.92 22.38 2.72
C ARG A 28 11.61 21.47 1.70
N ASP A 29 12.29 20.45 2.18
CA ASP A 29 12.95 19.41 1.40
C ASP A 29 12.80 18.05 2.10
N VAL A 30 12.08 17.12 1.46
CA VAL A 30 11.79 15.80 2.02
C VAL A 30 13.07 14.95 2.13
N GLY A 31 14.04 15.15 1.22
CA GLY A 31 15.30 14.44 1.26
C GLY A 31 16.13 14.85 2.47
N LEU A 32 16.26 16.16 2.71
CA LEU A 32 16.94 16.70 3.89
C LEU A 32 16.22 16.33 5.18
N ALA A 33 14.88 16.37 5.19
CA ALA A 33 14.08 15.97 6.36
C ALA A 33 14.34 14.52 6.76
N GLU A 34 14.39 13.60 5.79
CA GLU A 34 14.70 12.20 6.04
C GLU A 34 16.14 12.02 6.57
N GLU A 35 17.14 12.70 5.99
CA GLU A 35 18.53 12.65 6.48
C GLU A 35 18.61 13.09 7.95
N LEU A 36 17.99 14.20 8.31
CA LEU A 36 17.96 14.70 9.69
C LEU A 36 17.25 13.74 10.65
N ALA A 37 16.19 13.12 10.20
CA ALA A 37 15.48 12.10 10.98
C ALA A 37 16.36 10.85 11.18
N GLN A 38 17.08 10.39 10.15
CA GLN A 38 18.03 9.28 10.26
C GLN A 38 19.21 9.61 11.19
N ASP A 39 19.71 10.83 11.14
CA ASP A 39 20.72 11.29 12.08
C ASP A 39 20.23 11.21 13.53
N ALA A 40 18.95 11.52 13.79
CA ALA A 40 18.38 11.36 15.13
C ALA A 40 18.26 9.87 15.54
N LEU A 41 17.94 8.97 14.60
CA LEU A 41 17.95 7.53 14.84
C LEU A 41 19.36 7.03 15.20
N VAL A 42 20.40 7.48 14.47
CA VAL A 42 21.78 7.13 14.78
C VAL A 42 22.14 7.57 16.19
N ALA A 43 21.75 8.79 16.62
CA ALA A 43 21.95 9.22 17.99
C ALA A 43 21.22 8.35 19.02
N ALA A 44 20.02 7.87 18.71
CA ALA A 44 19.29 6.96 19.59
C ALA A 44 20.03 5.61 19.71
N LEU A 45 20.52 5.05 18.60
CA LEU A 45 21.32 3.82 18.58
C LEU A 45 22.62 3.92 19.37
N GLU A 46 23.23 5.11 19.43
CA GLU A 46 24.43 5.38 20.21
C GLU A 46 24.16 5.58 21.71
N GLN A 47 23.08 6.29 22.04
CA GLN A 47 22.85 6.77 23.42
C GLN A 47 21.92 5.85 24.24
N TRP A 48 20.86 5.32 23.66
CA TRP A 48 19.86 4.54 24.42
C TRP A 48 20.39 3.20 24.94
N PRO A 49 21.34 2.50 24.30
CA PRO A 49 21.95 1.30 24.90
C PRO A 49 22.61 1.55 26.26
N GLY A 50 23.14 2.75 26.51
CA GLY A 50 23.78 3.12 27.78
C GLY A 50 22.87 3.86 28.76
N ALA A 51 21.95 4.71 28.24
CA ALA A 51 21.11 5.60 29.05
C ALA A 51 19.68 5.06 29.29
N GLY A 52 19.28 4.01 28.56
CA GLY A 52 17.90 3.52 28.49
C GLY A 52 17.03 4.30 27.51
N ILE A 53 15.89 3.69 27.14
CA ILE A 53 14.90 4.32 26.25
C ILE A 53 14.17 5.43 27.03
N PRO A 54 14.09 6.65 26.50
CA PRO A 54 13.38 7.75 27.15
C PRO A 54 11.88 7.44 27.36
N ARG A 55 11.27 8.07 28.36
CA ARG A 55 9.82 7.96 28.62
C ARG A 55 8.95 8.41 27.41
N ASN A 56 9.45 9.39 26.67
CA ASN A 56 8.84 9.87 25.43
C ASN A 56 9.87 9.82 24.30
N PRO A 57 10.03 8.68 23.63
CA PRO A 57 11.03 8.49 22.59
C PRO A 57 10.82 9.41 21.38
N GLY A 58 9.56 9.64 20.97
CA GLY A 58 9.23 10.53 19.85
C GLY A 58 9.67 11.98 20.11
N ALA A 59 9.40 12.52 21.31
CA ALA A 59 9.85 13.87 21.68
C ALA A 59 11.37 13.96 21.73
N TRP A 60 12.06 12.90 22.18
CA TRP A 60 13.52 12.87 22.21
C TRP A 60 14.11 12.88 20.79
N LEU A 61 13.57 12.04 19.89
CA LEU A 61 13.99 12.01 18.47
C LEU A 61 13.74 13.37 17.80
N MET A 62 12.61 14.00 18.07
CA MET A 62 12.27 15.33 17.57
C MET A 62 13.31 16.37 18.03
N THR A 63 13.65 16.38 19.30
CA THR A 63 14.64 17.30 19.87
C THR A 63 16.03 17.08 19.25
N ALA A 64 16.45 15.82 19.12
CA ALA A 64 17.73 15.47 18.50
C ALA A 64 17.79 15.91 17.04
N ALA A 65 16.71 15.70 16.27
CA ALA A 65 16.62 16.11 14.87
C ALA A 65 16.60 17.65 14.71
N LYS A 66 15.87 18.37 15.58
CA LYS A 66 15.84 19.84 15.61
C LYS A 66 17.23 20.44 15.80
N HIS A 67 17.98 19.96 16.80
CA HIS A 67 19.35 20.45 17.04
C HIS A 67 20.23 20.26 15.80
N ARG A 68 20.16 19.11 15.14
CA ARG A 68 20.94 18.83 13.93
C ARG A 68 20.51 19.66 12.74
N ALA A 69 19.18 19.93 12.60
CA ALA A 69 18.65 20.81 11.56
C ALA A 69 19.19 22.25 11.74
N ILE A 70 19.14 22.78 12.94
CA ILE A 70 19.66 24.12 13.26
C ILE A 70 21.16 24.18 12.98
N ASP A 71 21.95 23.19 13.42
CA ASP A 71 23.39 23.15 13.18
C ASP A 71 23.73 23.06 11.69
N ARG A 72 22.94 22.30 10.89
CA ARG A 72 23.15 22.20 9.44
C ARG A 72 22.82 23.50 8.73
N LEU A 73 21.69 24.12 9.10
CA LEU A 73 21.30 25.42 8.52
C LEU A 73 22.31 26.53 8.88
N ARG A 74 22.80 26.57 10.11
CA ARG A 74 23.86 27.50 10.52
C ARG A 74 25.14 27.29 9.70
N ARG A 75 25.57 26.04 9.49
CA ARG A 75 26.73 25.72 8.65
C ARG A 75 26.55 26.15 7.19
N ASN A 76 25.38 25.88 6.62
CA ASN A 76 25.06 26.29 5.23
C ASN A 76 25.06 27.81 5.07
N THR A 77 24.53 28.55 6.06
CA THR A 77 24.53 30.02 6.05
C THR A 77 25.95 30.59 6.15
N VAL A 78 26.80 29.98 6.98
CA VAL A 78 28.24 30.39 7.11
C VAL A 78 28.99 30.09 5.81
N LEU A 79 28.73 28.96 5.16
CA LEU A 79 29.30 28.62 3.84
C LEU A 79 28.79 29.56 2.72
N ALA A 80 27.50 29.87 2.70
CA ALA A 80 26.94 30.84 1.75
C ALA A 80 27.52 32.24 1.95
N ARG A 81 27.70 32.70 3.22
CA ARG A 81 28.36 33.96 3.51
C ARG A 81 29.83 33.98 3.07
N LYS A 82 30.56 32.89 3.19
CA LYS A 82 31.95 32.78 2.66
C LYS A 82 32.00 32.83 1.14
N HIS A 83 30.93 32.43 0.46
CA HIS A 83 30.80 32.57 -0.99
C HIS A 83 30.17 33.92 -1.40
N GLU A 84 29.43 34.59 -0.50
CA GLU A 84 28.77 35.89 -0.71
C GLU A 84 29.45 37.06 -0.03
N GLU A 85 30.76 37.02 0.28
CA GLU A 85 31.47 38.20 0.79
C GLU A 85 31.41 39.46 -0.11
N LEU A 86 30.44 39.47 -1.06
CA LEU A 86 30.14 40.57 -1.99
C LEU A 86 28.67 41.08 -1.97
N ALA A 87 27.79 40.69 -1.03
CA ALA A 87 26.44 41.24 -0.98
C ALA A 87 25.89 41.40 0.45
N TYR A 88 25.42 42.59 0.74
CA TYR A 88 24.92 43.15 2.00
C TYR A 88 23.73 42.40 2.64
N GLY A 89 23.81 42.14 3.93
CA GLY A 89 22.66 42.29 4.88
C GLY A 89 21.63 41.16 4.96
N THR A 90 21.78 40.23 5.94
CA THR A 90 20.63 39.45 6.41
C THR A 90 20.84 38.92 7.84
N GLU A 91 20.67 39.79 8.83
CA GLU A 91 20.55 39.39 10.25
C GLU A 91 19.16 38.86 10.61
N GLY A 92 18.15 39.06 9.75
CA GLY A 92 16.75 38.65 10.03
C GLY A 92 16.40 37.18 9.77
N ALA A 93 17.20 36.44 9.02
CA ALA A 93 16.87 35.06 8.62
C ALA A 93 17.00 34.02 9.76
N HIS A 94 17.85 34.27 10.76
CA HIS A 94 18.09 33.32 11.85
C HIS A 94 16.95 33.27 12.88
N ALA A 95 16.32 34.39 13.20
CA ALA A 95 15.23 34.46 14.18
C ALA A 95 13.93 33.82 13.67
N TYR A 96 13.72 33.79 12.35
CA TYR A 96 12.56 33.14 11.74
C TYR A 96 12.70 31.62 11.76
N VAL A 97 13.89 31.07 11.49
CA VAL A 97 14.15 29.63 11.47
C VAL A 97 14.01 29.01 12.87
N GLU A 98 14.51 29.66 13.93
CA GLU A 98 14.37 29.16 15.32
C GLU A 98 12.91 29.16 15.78
N LYS A 99 12.10 30.20 15.46
CA LYS A 99 10.67 30.25 15.76
C LYS A 99 9.83 29.15 15.06
N ASP A 100 10.14 28.85 13.80
CA ASP A 100 9.46 27.78 13.07
C ASP A 100 9.77 26.38 13.68
N PHE A 101 10.96 26.20 14.27
CA PHE A 101 11.29 24.95 14.96
C PHE A 101 10.61 24.81 16.32
N ASP A 102 10.28 25.89 17.02
CA ASP A 102 9.57 25.83 18.30
C ASP A 102 8.08 25.44 18.12
N ALA A 103 7.48 25.81 16.98
CA ALA A 103 6.10 25.44 16.62
C ALA A 103 5.95 23.97 16.12
N ILE A 104 7.05 23.20 16.02
CA ILE A 104 6.99 21.79 15.61
C ILE A 104 6.30 20.97 16.70
N GLY A 105 5.16 20.38 16.37
CA GLY A 105 4.38 19.49 17.25
C GLY A 105 2.91 19.89 17.40
N GLU A 106 2.53 21.12 17.02
CA GLU A 106 1.15 21.59 17.12
C GLU A 106 0.24 21.12 15.96
N GLU A 107 0.83 20.77 14.78
CA GLU A 107 0.11 20.38 13.57
C GLU A 107 0.59 19.04 12.98
N VAL A 108 0.91 18.07 13.83
CA VAL A 108 1.50 16.78 13.40
C VAL A 108 0.61 16.02 12.39
N GLU A 109 -0.70 16.09 12.56
CA GLU A 109 -1.66 15.40 11.68
C GLU A 109 -1.66 16.02 10.28
N ASP A 110 -1.68 17.35 10.18
CA ASP A 110 -1.61 18.08 8.91
C ASP A 110 -0.27 17.84 8.18
N ASP A 111 0.83 17.84 8.94
CA ASP A 111 2.17 17.57 8.36
C ASP A 111 2.27 16.15 7.80
N LEU A 112 1.67 15.17 8.50
CA LEU A 112 1.64 13.80 8.03
C LEU A 112 0.82 13.64 6.74
N LEU A 113 -0.33 14.32 6.66
CA LEU A 113 -1.13 14.36 5.44
C LEU A 113 -0.34 14.99 4.27
N ARG A 114 0.35 16.12 4.52
CA ARG A 114 1.23 16.75 3.52
C ARG A 114 2.30 15.77 3.03
N LEU A 115 2.96 15.07 3.94
CA LEU A 115 3.99 14.07 3.60
C LEU A 115 3.42 12.93 2.74
N MET A 116 2.21 12.42 3.07
CA MET A 116 1.53 11.38 2.27
C MET A 116 1.25 11.87 0.85
N LEU A 117 0.70 13.09 0.72
CA LEU A 117 0.41 13.69 -0.58
C LEU A 117 1.67 13.93 -1.43
N ILE A 118 2.80 14.23 -0.80
CA ILE A 118 4.09 14.42 -1.48
C ILE A 118 4.71 13.07 -1.88
N ALA A 119 4.76 12.10 -0.98
CA ALA A 119 5.34 10.78 -1.26
C ALA A 119 4.60 10.08 -2.42
N CYS A 120 3.30 10.33 -2.55
CA CYS A 120 2.44 9.78 -3.60
C CYS A 120 2.19 10.78 -4.76
N HIS A 121 3.01 11.82 -4.92
CA HIS A 121 2.79 12.85 -5.93
C HIS A 121 2.78 12.30 -7.36
N PRO A 122 1.79 12.66 -8.22
CA PRO A 122 1.67 12.15 -9.59
C PRO A 122 2.86 12.44 -10.52
N VAL A 123 3.72 13.40 -10.18
CA VAL A 123 4.98 13.67 -10.91
C VAL A 123 5.95 12.49 -10.85
N LEU A 124 5.79 11.61 -9.86
CA LEU A 124 6.59 10.41 -9.69
C LEU A 124 5.95 9.23 -10.43
N SER A 125 6.78 8.33 -10.95
CA SER A 125 6.27 7.03 -11.43
C SER A 125 5.68 6.20 -10.28
N THR A 126 4.78 5.29 -10.60
CA THR A 126 4.13 4.41 -9.60
C THR A 126 5.14 3.67 -8.74
N ASP A 127 6.17 3.07 -9.34
CA ASP A 127 7.25 2.39 -8.61
C ASP A 127 8.01 3.31 -7.65
N ALA A 128 8.22 4.57 -8.05
CA ALA A 128 8.90 5.56 -7.22
C ALA A 128 8.00 6.01 -6.06
N ARG A 129 6.69 6.20 -6.29
CA ARG A 129 5.70 6.51 -5.25
C ARG A 129 5.64 5.39 -4.20
N VAL A 130 5.54 4.14 -4.63
CA VAL A 130 5.52 2.96 -3.74
C VAL A 130 6.80 2.90 -2.90
N ALA A 131 7.98 2.98 -3.52
CA ALA A 131 9.26 2.90 -2.81
C ALA A 131 9.42 4.06 -1.80
N LEU A 132 9.06 5.28 -2.20
CA LEU A 132 9.17 6.47 -1.35
C LEU A 132 8.17 6.42 -0.18
N THR A 133 6.93 5.95 -0.43
CA THR A 133 5.90 5.78 0.61
C THR A 133 6.35 4.78 1.67
N LEU A 134 6.84 3.62 1.26
CA LEU A 134 7.35 2.61 2.21
C LEU A 134 8.56 3.13 3.00
N ARG A 135 9.42 3.91 2.35
CA ARG A 135 10.58 4.52 3.00
C ARG A 135 10.21 5.57 4.03
N LEU A 136 9.39 6.56 3.65
CA LEU A 136 9.09 7.74 4.47
C LEU A 136 7.95 7.52 5.47
N LEU A 137 6.94 6.73 5.10
CA LEU A 137 5.72 6.52 5.87
C LEU A 137 5.67 5.12 6.50
N GLY A 138 6.21 4.12 5.82
CA GLY A 138 6.34 2.75 6.32
C GLY A 138 7.49 2.59 7.32
N GLY A 139 8.50 3.45 7.24
CA GLY A 139 9.71 3.35 8.05
C GLY A 139 10.62 2.18 7.63
N LEU A 140 10.40 1.59 6.44
CA LEU A 140 11.18 0.48 5.94
C LEU A 140 12.56 0.93 5.45
N THR A 141 13.54 0.06 5.65
CA THR A 141 14.88 0.22 5.09
C THR A 141 14.91 -0.13 3.60
N THR A 142 15.90 0.37 2.88
CA THR A 142 16.09 0.02 1.46
C THR A 142 16.21 -1.49 1.21
N PRO A 143 16.97 -2.27 2.04
CA PRO A 143 17.00 -3.73 1.92
C PRO A 143 15.64 -4.41 2.16
N GLU A 144 14.83 -3.93 3.11
CA GLU A 144 13.48 -4.47 3.36
C GLU A 144 12.56 -4.24 2.17
N ILE A 145 12.56 -3.02 1.59
CA ILE A 145 11.77 -2.71 0.39
C ILE A 145 12.25 -3.55 -0.80
N ALA A 146 13.57 -3.67 -1.01
CA ALA A 146 14.15 -4.47 -2.08
C ALA A 146 13.74 -5.95 -1.99
N ARG A 147 13.78 -6.51 -0.77
CA ARG A 147 13.32 -7.87 -0.47
C ARG A 147 11.83 -8.02 -0.73
N ALA A 148 11.03 -7.05 -0.30
CA ALA A 148 9.57 -7.07 -0.48
C ALA A 148 9.15 -7.08 -1.96
N PHE A 149 9.93 -6.47 -2.84
CA PHE A 149 9.63 -6.40 -4.28
C PHE A 149 10.54 -7.29 -5.14
N LEU A 150 11.42 -8.09 -4.54
CA LEU A 150 12.38 -8.97 -5.21
C LEU A 150 13.19 -8.26 -6.30
N VAL A 151 13.68 -7.09 -5.97
CA VAL A 151 14.57 -6.28 -6.82
C VAL A 151 15.89 -6.02 -6.11
N PRO A 152 17.00 -5.75 -6.83
CA PRO A 152 18.27 -5.39 -6.20
C PRO A 152 18.13 -4.14 -5.32
N GLU A 153 18.85 -4.10 -4.18
CA GLU A 153 18.88 -2.93 -3.28
C GLU A 153 19.29 -1.66 -4.01
N SER A 154 20.25 -1.75 -4.93
CA SER A 154 20.67 -0.63 -5.77
C SER A 154 19.54 -0.04 -6.60
N THR A 155 18.59 -0.87 -7.05
CA THR A 155 17.41 -0.43 -7.80
C THR A 155 16.49 0.42 -6.91
N ILE A 156 16.21 -0.03 -5.70
CA ILE A 156 15.39 0.74 -4.73
C ILE A 156 16.10 2.01 -4.31
N ALA A 157 17.40 1.94 -3.99
CA ALA A 157 18.18 3.12 -3.63
C ALA A 157 18.12 4.19 -4.73
N GLN A 158 18.33 3.80 -5.99
CA GLN A 158 18.23 4.71 -7.13
C GLN A 158 16.81 5.27 -7.32
N ARG A 159 15.76 4.46 -7.14
CA ARG A 159 14.37 4.91 -7.22
C ARG A 159 14.09 6.00 -6.18
N ILE A 160 14.48 5.78 -4.93
CA ILE A 160 14.28 6.73 -3.82
C ILE A 160 15.06 8.03 -4.09
N VAL A 161 16.35 7.94 -4.47
CA VAL A 161 17.18 9.12 -4.77
C VAL A 161 16.58 9.93 -5.92
N ARG A 162 16.21 9.27 -7.02
CA ARG A 162 15.57 9.94 -8.18
C ARG A 162 14.23 10.56 -7.80
N ALA A 163 13.39 9.85 -7.01
CA ALA A 163 12.11 10.38 -6.55
C ALA A 163 12.28 11.68 -5.76
N LYS A 164 13.17 11.71 -4.78
CA LYS A 164 13.47 12.92 -4.00
C LYS A 164 13.98 14.05 -4.87
N ARG A 165 14.90 13.74 -5.79
CA ARG A 165 15.41 14.71 -6.74
C ARG A 165 14.29 15.28 -7.64
N THR A 166 13.42 14.44 -8.18
CA THR A 166 12.28 14.87 -9.02
C THR A 166 11.33 15.78 -8.24
N LEU A 167 11.03 15.47 -6.97
CA LEU A 167 10.20 16.33 -6.12
C LEU A 167 10.84 17.69 -5.87
N SER A 168 12.15 17.72 -5.60
CA SER A 168 12.91 18.96 -5.39
C SER A 168 13.00 19.79 -6.65
N GLU A 169 13.33 19.19 -7.82
CA GLU A 169 13.39 19.86 -9.12
C GLU A 169 12.01 20.42 -9.56
N ALA A 170 10.93 19.68 -9.30
CA ALA A 170 9.56 20.11 -9.56
C ALA A 170 9.05 21.15 -8.55
N ARG A 171 9.82 21.46 -7.51
CA ARG A 171 9.45 22.39 -6.42
C ARG A 171 8.05 22.10 -5.87
N VAL A 172 7.75 20.82 -5.62
CA VAL A 172 6.44 20.41 -5.08
C VAL A 172 6.25 21.07 -3.70
N PRO A 173 5.18 21.87 -3.52
CA PRO A 173 4.96 22.59 -2.28
C PRO A 173 4.58 21.62 -1.14
N PHE A 174 5.06 21.88 0.09
CA PHE A 174 4.70 21.15 1.28
C PHE A 174 3.39 21.68 1.88
N GLU A 175 2.28 21.47 1.15
CA GLU A 175 0.95 21.95 1.52
C GLU A 175 -0.14 20.94 1.13
N VAL A 176 -1.32 21.09 1.73
CA VAL A 176 -2.51 20.34 1.34
C VAL A 176 -3.22 21.12 0.24
N PRO A 177 -3.32 20.57 -0.98
CA PRO A 177 -4.06 21.22 -2.04
C PRO A 177 -5.56 21.25 -1.73
N SER A 178 -6.33 22.06 -2.46
CA SER A 178 -7.77 22.18 -2.26
C SER A 178 -8.57 21.77 -3.51
N GLY A 179 -9.87 21.50 -3.34
CA GLY A 179 -10.78 21.22 -4.44
C GLY A 179 -10.38 20.00 -5.28
N ALA A 180 -10.47 20.12 -6.60
CA ALA A 180 -10.21 19.02 -7.53
C ALA A 180 -8.76 18.48 -7.45
N GLU A 181 -7.80 19.34 -7.10
CA GLU A 181 -6.41 18.89 -6.94
C GLU A 181 -6.27 17.96 -5.74
N LEU A 182 -6.92 18.24 -4.62
CA LEU A 182 -6.91 17.35 -3.47
C LEU A 182 -7.48 15.97 -3.83
N THR A 183 -8.61 15.93 -4.53
CA THR A 183 -9.23 14.67 -4.98
C THR A 183 -8.27 13.85 -5.85
N ASN A 184 -7.59 14.48 -6.81
CA ASN A 184 -6.61 13.81 -7.66
C ASN A 184 -5.39 13.30 -6.86
N ARG A 185 -4.93 14.07 -5.88
CA ARG A 185 -3.81 13.67 -5.01
C ARG A 185 -4.21 12.52 -4.10
N LEU A 186 -5.41 12.55 -3.51
CA LEU A 186 -5.94 11.45 -2.70
C LEU A 186 -6.07 10.17 -3.53
N SER A 187 -6.57 10.26 -4.76
CA SER A 187 -6.63 9.10 -5.66
C SER A 187 -5.25 8.47 -5.87
N SER A 188 -4.21 9.27 -6.02
CA SER A 188 -2.82 8.79 -6.15
C SER A 188 -2.31 8.12 -4.87
N VAL A 189 -2.67 8.63 -3.69
CA VAL A 189 -2.33 8.01 -2.40
C VAL A 189 -3.03 6.66 -2.24
N LEU A 190 -4.34 6.61 -2.53
CA LEU A 190 -5.13 5.39 -2.42
C LEU A 190 -4.63 4.30 -3.38
N GLU A 191 -4.25 4.68 -4.61
CA GLU A 191 -3.61 3.77 -5.57
C GLU A 191 -2.34 3.13 -4.98
N VAL A 192 -1.46 3.93 -4.38
CA VAL A 192 -0.20 3.45 -3.79
C VAL A 192 -0.47 2.50 -2.62
N PHE A 193 -1.38 2.86 -1.70
CA PHE A 193 -1.73 2.01 -0.57
C PHE A 193 -2.34 0.68 -1.03
N TYR A 194 -3.20 0.72 -2.04
CA TYR A 194 -3.78 -0.48 -2.65
C TYR A 194 -2.73 -1.38 -3.30
N LEU A 195 -1.76 -0.80 -4.02
CA LEU A 195 -0.66 -1.55 -4.64
C LEU A 195 0.24 -2.23 -3.58
N ILE A 196 0.58 -1.53 -2.50
CA ILE A 196 1.35 -2.09 -1.38
C ILE A 196 0.57 -3.24 -0.74
N PHE A 197 -0.71 -3.05 -0.49
CA PHE A 197 -1.59 -4.07 0.07
C PHE A 197 -1.68 -5.30 -0.82
N ASN A 198 -1.89 -5.12 -2.13
CA ASN A 198 -2.02 -6.22 -3.07
C ASN A 198 -0.74 -7.05 -3.18
N GLU A 199 0.44 -6.40 -3.23
CA GLU A 199 1.71 -7.12 -3.20
C GLU A 199 1.91 -7.89 -1.88
N GLY A 200 1.42 -7.35 -0.78
CA GLY A 200 1.42 -8.04 0.51
C GLY A 200 0.45 -9.22 0.56
N TYR A 201 -0.73 -9.06 -0.02
CA TYR A 201 -1.79 -10.05 0.01
C TYR A 201 -1.60 -11.19 -1.01
N SER A 202 -0.99 -10.90 -2.16
CA SER A 202 -0.69 -11.87 -3.22
C SER A 202 0.61 -11.46 -3.90
N ALA A 203 1.69 -12.09 -3.46
CA ALA A 203 3.03 -11.77 -3.96
C ALA A 203 3.16 -12.10 -5.45
N THR A 204 3.55 -11.10 -6.25
CA THR A 204 3.63 -11.23 -7.72
C THR A 204 4.80 -12.10 -8.18
N ALA A 205 5.81 -12.32 -7.32
CA ALA A 205 6.99 -13.12 -7.64
C ALA A 205 7.62 -13.74 -6.38
N GLY A 206 8.49 -14.73 -6.54
CA GLY A 206 9.21 -15.43 -5.46
C GLY A 206 8.48 -16.67 -4.98
N ASP A 207 8.94 -17.21 -3.85
CA ASP A 207 8.47 -18.49 -3.33
C ASP A 207 7.42 -18.34 -2.21
N ASP A 208 7.20 -17.12 -1.74
CA ASP A 208 6.17 -16.83 -0.75
C ASP A 208 4.86 -16.45 -1.45
N TRP A 209 3.74 -17.03 -0.98
CA TRP A 209 2.40 -16.69 -1.45
C TRP A 209 1.93 -15.31 -1.00
N MET A 210 2.38 -14.87 0.17
CA MET A 210 1.97 -13.62 0.82
C MET A 210 3.17 -12.94 1.50
N ARG A 211 3.06 -11.62 1.68
CA ARG A 211 3.98 -10.77 2.46
C ARG A 211 3.19 -9.98 3.51
N PRO A 212 2.83 -10.61 4.64
CA PRO A 212 1.90 -10.02 5.63
C PRO A 212 2.32 -8.63 6.12
N ALA A 213 3.62 -8.38 6.28
CA ALA A 213 4.13 -7.09 6.72
C ALA A 213 3.70 -5.92 5.82
N LEU A 214 3.68 -6.12 4.49
CA LEU A 214 3.18 -5.09 3.57
C LEU A 214 1.68 -4.84 3.74
N CYS A 215 0.89 -5.88 3.99
CA CYS A 215 -0.54 -5.72 4.30
C CYS A 215 -0.75 -4.90 5.58
N GLU A 216 0.04 -5.17 6.63
CA GLU A 216 -0.02 -4.47 7.91
C GLU A 216 0.35 -2.99 7.75
N ASP A 217 1.41 -2.69 6.99
CA ASP A 217 1.82 -1.31 6.70
C ASP A 217 0.75 -0.56 5.89
N ALA A 218 0.20 -1.18 4.84
CA ALA A 218 -0.86 -0.57 4.04
C ALA A 218 -2.13 -0.30 4.88
N LEU A 219 -2.54 -1.26 5.72
CA LEU A 219 -3.66 -1.10 6.65
C LEU A 219 -3.42 0.03 7.65
N ARG A 220 -2.22 0.11 8.23
CA ARG A 220 -1.83 1.17 9.15
C ARG A 220 -1.92 2.54 8.48
N LEU A 221 -1.35 2.69 7.28
CA LEU A 221 -1.37 3.94 6.51
C LEU A 221 -2.80 4.32 6.09
N GLY A 222 -3.60 3.35 5.65
CA GLY A 222 -5.01 3.59 5.30
C GLY A 222 -5.85 4.07 6.48
N ARG A 223 -5.65 3.49 7.68
CA ARG A 223 -6.34 3.93 8.91
C ARG A 223 -5.96 5.35 9.29
N ILE A 224 -4.67 5.68 9.27
CA ILE A 224 -4.18 7.04 9.52
C ILE A 224 -4.82 8.01 8.51
N MET A 225 -4.84 7.66 7.22
CA MET A 225 -5.48 8.52 6.21
C MET A 225 -6.98 8.73 6.49
N ALA A 226 -7.70 7.70 6.96
CA ALA A 226 -9.12 7.82 7.30
C ALA A 226 -9.37 8.74 8.53
N GLU A 227 -8.40 8.85 9.43
CA GLU A 227 -8.42 9.81 10.55
C GLU A 227 -8.13 11.23 10.06
N LEU A 228 -7.17 11.40 9.15
CA LEU A 228 -6.74 12.70 8.61
C LEU A 228 -7.78 13.33 7.65
N VAL A 229 -8.47 12.52 6.86
CA VAL A 229 -9.49 12.99 5.90
C VAL A 229 -10.82 12.23 6.08
N PRO A 230 -11.49 12.40 7.23
CA PRO A 230 -12.63 11.57 7.62
C PRO A 230 -13.90 11.78 6.78
N GLN A 231 -13.91 12.76 5.87
CA GLN A 231 -15.04 13.07 5.01
C GLN A 231 -14.91 12.47 3.61
N GLU A 232 -13.81 11.76 3.31
CA GLU A 232 -13.53 11.20 1.99
C GLU A 232 -14.02 9.75 1.89
N PRO A 233 -15.13 9.47 1.15
CA PRO A 233 -15.75 8.14 1.11
C PRO A 233 -14.80 7.05 0.61
N GLU A 234 -13.98 7.33 -0.41
CA GLU A 234 -13.08 6.34 -1.01
C GLU A 234 -11.90 5.96 -0.12
N VAL A 235 -11.50 6.83 0.82
CA VAL A 235 -10.53 6.47 1.85
C VAL A 235 -11.11 5.39 2.77
N HIS A 236 -12.35 5.57 3.23
CA HIS A 236 -13.05 4.57 4.03
C HIS A 236 -13.36 3.31 3.21
N GLY A 237 -13.67 3.46 1.91
CA GLY A 237 -13.82 2.35 0.97
C GLY A 237 -12.57 1.48 0.86
N LEU A 238 -11.40 2.10 0.69
CA LEU A 238 -10.13 1.38 0.64
C LEU A 238 -9.80 0.69 1.97
N VAL A 239 -10.00 1.38 3.11
CA VAL A 239 -9.80 0.77 4.43
C VAL A 239 -10.71 -0.45 4.60
N ALA A 240 -11.98 -0.33 4.25
CA ALA A 240 -12.93 -1.43 4.30
C ALA A 240 -12.48 -2.63 3.43
N LEU A 241 -12.05 -2.36 2.20
CA LEU A 241 -11.54 -3.38 1.27
C LEU A 241 -10.35 -4.12 1.86
N MET A 242 -9.36 -3.39 2.37
CA MET A 242 -8.15 -3.97 2.95
C MET A 242 -8.45 -4.76 4.24
N GLU A 243 -9.27 -4.23 5.15
CA GLU A 243 -9.65 -4.91 6.41
C GLU A 243 -10.37 -6.25 6.12
N ILE A 244 -11.41 -6.22 5.28
CA ILE A 244 -12.19 -7.43 4.95
C ILE A 244 -11.31 -8.43 4.20
N THR A 245 -10.45 -7.97 3.30
CA THR A 245 -9.56 -8.85 2.54
C THR A 245 -8.49 -9.46 3.42
N ALA A 246 -7.84 -8.67 4.28
CA ALA A 246 -6.82 -9.15 5.23
C ALA A 246 -7.38 -10.12 6.27
N SER A 247 -8.67 -10.04 6.61
CA SER A 247 -9.31 -10.95 7.56
C SER A 247 -9.13 -12.43 7.19
N ARG A 248 -8.94 -12.71 5.91
CA ARG A 248 -8.81 -14.07 5.36
C ARG A 248 -7.37 -14.60 5.37
N SER A 249 -6.38 -13.78 5.69
CA SER A 249 -4.95 -14.09 5.52
C SER A 249 -4.55 -15.44 6.14
N ARG A 250 -5.05 -15.74 7.36
CA ARG A 250 -4.77 -17.01 8.06
C ARG A 250 -5.42 -18.25 7.42
N ALA A 251 -6.47 -18.07 6.62
CA ALA A 251 -7.20 -19.15 5.96
C ALA A 251 -6.73 -19.37 4.52
N ARG A 252 -5.86 -18.52 3.99
CA ARG A 252 -5.38 -18.58 2.60
C ARG A 252 -4.23 -19.54 2.36
N VAL A 253 -3.59 -19.98 3.44
CA VAL A 253 -2.39 -20.81 3.37
C VAL A 253 -2.63 -22.08 4.17
N GLY A 254 -2.37 -23.23 3.56
CA GLY A 254 -2.43 -24.54 4.18
C GLY A 254 -1.19 -24.85 5.01
N PRO A 255 -1.16 -26.04 5.69
CA PRO A 255 -0.07 -26.42 6.57
C PRO A 255 1.30 -26.54 5.88
N ALA A 256 1.34 -26.88 4.58
CA ALA A 256 2.56 -26.96 3.77
C ALA A 256 2.88 -25.68 3.01
N GLY A 257 2.14 -24.57 3.26
CA GLY A 257 2.32 -23.30 2.58
C GLY A 257 1.58 -23.21 1.24
N GLU A 258 0.74 -24.19 0.90
CA GLU A 258 -0.04 -24.25 -0.32
C GLU A 258 -1.18 -23.23 -0.29
N PRO A 259 -1.51 -22.59 -1.46
CA PRO A 259 -2.64 -21.69 -1.57
C PRO A 259 -3.98 -22.39 -1.37
N ILE A 260 -4.87 -21.83 -0.53
CA ILE A 260 -6.25 -22.27 -0.37
C ILE A 260 -7.17 -21.29 -1.08
N LEU A 261 -7.97 -21.80 -2.05
CA LEU A 261 -8.93 -20.98 -2.79
C LEU A 261 -10.04 -20.45 -1.88
N LEU A 262 -10.61 -19.29 -2.21
CA LEU A 262 -11.60 -18.59 -1.39
C LEU A 262 -12.79 -19.46 -0.97
N LEU A 263 -13.27 -20.32 -1.86
CA LEU A 263 -14.41 -21.19 -1.60
C LEU A 263 -14.08 -22.34 -0.65
N ASP A 264 -12.81 -22.75 -0.58
CA ASP A 264 -12.31 -23.86 0.22
C ASP A 264 -11.75 -23.38 1.57
N GLN A 265 -11.73 -22.07 1.83
CA GLN A 265 -11.22 -21.52 3.07
C GLN A 265 -12.15 -21.83 4.24
N ASP A 266 -11.55 -22.26 5.34
CA ASP A 266 -12.25 -22.34 6.63
C ASP A 266 -12.54 -20.94 7.16
N ARG A 267 -13.79 -20.53 7.11
CA ARG A 267 -14.25 -19.20 7.54
C ARG A 267 -14.15 -18.98 9.06
N ALA A 268 -14.05 -20.04 9.85
CA ALA A 268 -13.80 -19.93 11.29
C ALA A 268 -12.38 -19.37 11.59
N ARG A 269 -11.45 -19.52 10.64
CA ARG A 269 -10.09 -18.94 10.72
C ARG A 269 -10.01 -17.48 10.26
N TRP A 270 -11.10 -16.90 9.76
CA TRP A 270 -11.14 -15.51 9.39
C TRP A 270 -11.12 -14.59 10.61
N ASP A 271 -10.44 -13.48 10.54
CA ASP A 271 -10.37 -12.50 11.62
C ASP A 271 -11.66 -11.69 11.69
N HIS A 272 -12.54 -12.04 12.63
CA HIS A 272 -13.83 -11.37 12.82
C HIS A 272 -13.70 -9.92 13.30
N LEU A 273 -12.58 -9.53 13.93
CA LEU A 273 -12.35 -8.14 14.30
C LEU A 273 -12.11 -7.30 13.04
N LEU A 274 -11.25 -7.76 12.13
CA LEU A 274 -11.02 -7.10 10.85
C LEU A 274 -12.30 -7.02 10.01
N ILE A 275 -13.10 -8.09 9.96
CA ILE A 275 -14.41 -8.08 9.27
C ILE A 275 -15.33 -6.98 9.83
N ARG A 276 -15.48 -6.90 11.15
CA ARG A 276 -16.33 -5.88 11.79
C ARG A 276 -15.83 -4.46 11.52
N ARG A 277 -14.52 -4.25 11.61
CA ARG A 277 -13.89 -2.96 11.29
C ARG A 277 -14.13 -2.57 9.84
N GLY A 278 -13.93 -3.51 8.92
CA GLY A 278 -14.16 -3.29 7.50
C GLY A 278 -15.63 -2.98 7.19
N PHE A 279 -16.59 -3.65 7.85
CA PHE A 279 -18.01 -3.32 7.69
C PHE A 279 -18.34 -1.92 8.23
N ALA A 280 -17.77 -1.52 9.36
CA ALA A 280 -17.97 -0.18 9.91
C ALA A 280 -17.37 0.91 8.97
N ALA A 281 -16.20 0.65 8.39
CA ALA A 281 -15.60 1.54 7.41
C ALA A 281 -16.44 1.65 6.13
N LEU A 282 -16.97 0.53 5.61
CA LEU A 282 -17.87 0.52 4.45
C LEU A 282 -19.16 1.29 4.74
N GLU A 283 -19.78 1.08 5.89
CA GLU A 283 -20.96 1.83 6.33
C GLU A 283 -20.67 3.35 6.43
N ARG A 284 -19.45 3.70 6.88
CA ARG A 284 -19.02 5.10 6.90
C ARG A 284 -18.94 5.68 5.49
N ALA A 285 -18.33 4.95 4.54
CA ALA A 285 -18.26 5.36 3.14
C ALA A 285 -19.66 5.57 2.55
N GLU A 286 -20.60 4.66 2.82
CA GLU A 286 -22.00 4.75 2.38
C GLU A 286 -22.73 5.97 2.98
N LYS A 287 -22.52 6.27 4.27
CA LYS A 287 -23.15 7.41 4.99
C LYS A 287 -22.62 8.77 4.56
N LEU A 288 -21.39 8.85 4.06
CA LEU A 288 -20.84 10.11 3.54
C LEU A 288 -21.50 10.57 2.25
N GLY A 289 -22.28 9.69 1.62
CA GLY A 289 -23.19 10.02 0.54
C GLY A 289 -22.61 9.90 -0.86
N GLY A 290 -23.49 10.02 -1.86
CA GLY A 290 -23.14 9.86 -3.26
C GLY A 290 -23.17 8.42 -3.76
N ALA A 291 -22.75 8.22 -5.01
CA ALA A 291 -22.51 6.89 -5.56
C ALA A 291 -21.21 6.32 -4.96
N LEU A 292 -21.19 5.01 -4.70
CA LEU A 292 -19.98 4.34 -4.26
C LEU A 292 -18.90 4.44 -5.35
N GLY A 293 -17.71 4.84 -4.95
CA GLY A 293 -16.55 4.84 -5.83
C GLY A 293 -15.91 3.45 -5.97
N PRO A 294 -14.82 3.33 -6.74
CA PRO A 294 -14.21 2.04 -7.07
C PRO A 294 -13.77 1.21 -5.85
N TYR A 295 -13.19 1.81 -4.83
CA TYR A 295 -12.74 1.08 -3.63
C TYR A 295 -13.92 0.66 -2.76
N ALA A 296 -14.93 1.53 -2.59
CA ALA A 296 -16.13 1.20 -1.83
C ALA A 296 -16.94 0.08 -2.51
N LEU A 297 -17.03 0.05 -3.85
CA LEU A 297 -17.66 -1.07 -4.60
C LEU A 297 -16.89 -2.38 -4.41
N GLN A 298 -15.55 -2.36 -4.51
CA GLN A 298 -14.73 -3.54 -4.25
C GLN A 298 -14.85 -4.01 -2.79
N ALA A 299 -14.95 -3.09 -1.83
CA ALA A 299 -15.23 -3.43 -0.43
C ALA A 299 -16.60 -4.07 -0.25
N ALA A 300 -17.63 -3.56 -0.95
CA ALA A 300 -18.97 -4.15 -0.94
C ALA A 300 -18.99 -5.58 -1.51
N ILE A 301 -18.20 -5.84 -2.57
CA ILE A 301 -17.98 -7.20 -3.11
C ILE A 301 -17.33 -8.09 -2.05
N ALA A 302 -16.24 -7.64 -1.44
CA ALA A 302 -15.57 -8.37 -0.36
C ALA A 302 -16.51 -8.62 0.84
N ALA A 303 -17.37 -7.66 1.17
CA ALA A 303 -18.35 -7.76 2.23
C ALA A 303 -19.43 -8.84 1.96
N CYS A 304 -19.77 -9.12 0.71
CA CYS A 304 -20.67 -10.23 0.38
C CYS A 304 -20.08 -11.58 0.83
N HIS A 305 -18.78 -11.78 0.71
CA HIS A 305 -18.10 -12.96 1.23
C HIS A 305 -17.99 -12.95 2.77
N GLY A 306 -17.70 -11.78 3.35
CA GLY A 306 -17.56 -11.64 4.80
C GLY A 306 -18.87 -11.82 5.58
N ARG A 307 -20.02 -11.55 4.97
CA ARG A 307 -21.36 -11.74 5.57
C ARG A 307 -21.85 -13.19 5.50
N ALA A 308 -21.39 -13.96 4.53
CA ALA A 308 -21.80 -15.35 4.36
C ALA A 308 -21.08 -16.25 5.38
N ARG A 309 -21.80 -17.11 6.08
CA ARG A 309 -21.23 -18.06 7.05
C ARG A 309 -20.52 -19.23 6.37
N THR A 310 -21.02 -19.62 5.21
CA THR A 310 -20.46 -20.69 4.36
C THR A 310 -20.23 -20.16 2.94
N ALA A 311 -19.44 -20.83 2.14
CA ALA A 311 -19.20 -20.48 0.74
C ALA A 311 -20.50 -20.48 -0.08
N SER A 312 -21.42 -21.43 0.21
CA SER A 312 -22.71 -21.57 -0.48
C SER A 312 -23.69 -20.44 -0.18
N GLU A 313 -23.57 -19.75 0.96
CA GLU A 313 -24.42 -18.60 1.33
C GLU A 313 -23.96 -17.28 0.69
N THR A 314 -22.88 -17.29 -0.07
CA THR A 314 -22.38 -16.08 -0.73
C THR A 314 -23.40 -15.57 -1.75
N ASN A 315 -23.79 -14.29 -1.64
CA ASN A 315 -24.77 -13.66 -2.52
C ASN A 315 -24.12 -13.27 -3.87
N TRP A 316 -23.95 -14.25 -4.75
CA TRP A 316 -23.34 -14.08 -6.06
C TRP A 316 -24.10 -13.14 -6.99
N PRO A 317 -25.46 -13.16 -7.05
CA PRO A 317 -26.20 -12.16 -7.84
C PRO A 317 -25.90 -10.71 -7.43
N ARG A 318 -25.76 -10.44 -6.11
CA ARG A 318 -25.34 -9.12 -5.61
C ARG A 318 -23.92 -8.77 -6.04
N ILE A 319 -23.00 -9.74 -6.02
CA ILE A 319 -21.61 -9.55 -6.46
C ILE A 319 -21.58 -9.18 -7.95
N VAL A 320 -22.39 -9.84 -8.80
CA VAL A 320 -22.51 -9.50 -10.23
C VAL A 320 -22.97 -8.05 -10.40
N ALA A 321 -24.04 -7.64 -9.72
CA ALA A 321 -24.54 -6.26 -9.80
C ALA A 321 -23.50 -5.22 -9.35
N LEU A 322 -22.69 -5.54 -8.33
CA LEU A 322 -21.60 -4.67 -7.88
C LEU A 322 -20.46 -4.59 -8.91
N TYR A 323 -20.13 -5.70 -9.58
CA TYR A 323 -19.19 -5.68 -10.70
C TYR A 323 -19.71 -4.93 -11.92
N ASP A 324 -21.01 -5.01 -12.22
CA ASP A 324 -21.64 -4.21 -13.29
C ASP A 324 -21.47 -2.71 -13.01
N ALA A 325 -21.69 -2.27 -11.77
CA ALA A 325 -21.45 -0.88 -11.37
C ALA A 325 -19.94 -0.50 -11.43
N LEU A 326 -19.07 -1.39 -10.97
CA LEU A 326 -17.62 -1.16 -11.00
C LEU A 326 -17.09 -1.05 -12.43
N ALA A 327 -17.57 -1.89 -13.35
CA ALA A 327 -17.17 -1.87 -14.77
C ALA A 327 -17.60 -0.57 -15.47
N GLN A 328 -18.70 0.06 -15.06
CA GLN A 328 -19.12 1.37 -15.57
C GLN A 328 -18.21 2.50 -15.10
N LEU A 329 -17.74 2.46 -13.84
CA LEU A 329 -16.88 3.48 -13.27
C LEU A 329 -15.42 3.31 -13.69
N MET A 330 -14.95 2.08 -13.79
CA MET A 330 -13.57 1.71 -14.06
C MET A 330 -13.52 0.58 -15.11
N PRO A 331 -13.75 0.88 -16.39
CA PRO A 331 -13.63 -0.09 -17.47
C PRO A 331 -12.24 -0.72 -17.48
N SER A 332 -12.15 -2.03 -17.20
CA SER A 332 -10.90 -2.75 -17.14
C SER A 332 -11.10 -4.22 -17.49
N PRO A 333 -10.25 -4.82 -18.36
CA PRO A 333 -10.31 -6.26 -18.65
C PRO A 333 -10.15 -7.15 -17.42
N VAL A 334 -9.46 -6.68 -16.37
CA VAL A 334 -9.33 -7.40 -15.09
C VAL A 334 -10.65 -7.36 -14.32
N VAL A 335 -11.36 -6.24 -14.31
CA VAL A 335 -12.70 -6.12 -13.71
C VAL A 335 -13.67 -7.07 -14.42
N GLU A 336 -13.63 -7.10 -15.76
CA GLU A 336 -14.46 -8.00 -16.55
C GLU A 336 -14.14 -9.49 -16.30
N LEU A 337 -12.86 -9.84 -16.14
CA LEU A 337 -12.47 -11.21 -15.78
C LEU A 337 -13.03 -11.62 -14.41
N ASN A 338 -12.94 -10.76 -13.41
CA ASN A 338 -13.50 -11.00 -12.09
C ASN A 338 -15.04 -11.06 -12.12
N ARG A 339 -15.67 -10.21 -12.94
CA ARG A 339 -17.11 -10.23 -13.20
C ARG A 339 -17.54 -11.57 -13.82
N ALA A 340 -16.77 -12.11 -14.78
CA ALA A 340 -17.03 -13.41 -15.39
C ALA A 340 -17.02 -14.55 -14.36
N VAL A 341 -16.11 -14.51 -13.38
CA VAL A 341 -16.11 -15.45 -12.25
C VAL A 341 -17.40 -15.33 -11.44
N ALA A 342 -17.82 -14.11 -11.10
CA ALA A 342 -19.07 -13.90 -10.36
C ALA A 342 -20.30 -14.39 -11.14
N VAL A 343 -20.36 -14.12 -12.45
CA VAL A 343 -21.41 -14.62 -13.35
C VAL A 343 -21.43 -16.14 -13.40
N SER A 344 -20.25 -16.79 -13.45
CA SER A 344 -20.17 -18.25 -13.43
C SER A 344 -20.74 -18.87 -12.16
N MET A 345 -20.53 -18.19 -11.04
CA MET A 345 -21.05 -18.63 -9.74
C MET A 345 -22.53 -18.37 -9.55
N ALA A 346 -23.06 -17.29 -10.15
CA ALA A 346 -24.46 -16.93 -10.06
C ALA A 346 -25.36 -17.69 -11.04
N PHE A 347 -24.88 -17.91 -12.27
CA PHE A 347 -25.69 -18.35 -13.41
C PHE A 347 -25.14 -19.60 -14.10
N GLY A 348 -23.99 -20.09 -13.69
CA GLY A 348 -23.37 -21.30 -14.19
C GLY A 348 -22.11 -21.10 -15.02
N PRO A 349 -21.24 -22.13 -15.11
CA PRO A 349 -19.91 -22.01 -15.68
C PRO A 349 -19.91 -21.71 -17.20
N ALA A 350 -20.93 -22.10 -17.93
CA ALA A 350 -21.03 -21.82 -19.36
C ALA A 350 -21.16 -20.31 -19.66
N GLN A 351 -21.97 -19.58 -18.85
CA GLN A 351 -22.14 -18.14 -18.98
C GLN A 351 -20.83 -17.38 -18.64
N GLY A 352 -20.15 -17.82 -17.57
CA GLY A 352 -18.83 -17.29 -17.21
C GLY A 352 -17.79 -17.53 -18.29
N LEU A 353 -17.75 -18.73 -18.87
CA LEU A 353 -16.79 -19.08 -19.91
C LEU A 353 -16.98 -18.23 -21.18
N ALA A 354 -18.20 -17.95 -21.58
CA ALA A 354 -18.48 -17.10 -22.74
C ALA A 354 -17.90 -15.67 -22.54
N LEU A 355 -17.98 -15.11 -21.33
CA LEU A 355 -17.37 -13.82 -21.00
C LEU A 355 -15.84 -13.89 -21.02
N VAL A 356 -15.26 -14.94 -20.46
CA VAL A 356 -13.80 -15.15 -20.46
C VAL A 356 -13.26 -15.33 -21.87
N ASP A 357 -13.96 -16.08 -22.73
CA ASP A 357 -13.56 -16.31 -24.12
C ASP A 357 -13.55 -14.98 -24.92
N ALA A 358 -14.45 -14.05 -24.64
CA ALA A 358 -14.44 -12.72 -25.23
C ALA A 358 -13.20 -11.88 -24.85
N LEU A 359 -12.58 -12.18 -23.69
CA LEU A 359 -11.36 -11.49 -23.22
C LEU A 359 -10.06 -12.05 -23.80
N LEU A 360 -10.08 -13.15 -24.54
CA LEU A 360 -8.87 -13.76 -25.10
C LEU A 360 -8.14 -12.87 -26.10
N SER A 361 -8.84 -11.95 -26.75
CA SER A 361 -8.26 -10.97 -27.69
C SER A 361 -7.63 -9.75 -26.99
N GLU A 362 -7.90 -9.55 -25.68
CA GLU A 362 -7.44 -8.38 -24.92
C GLU A 362 -5.91 -8.40 -24.73
N THR A 363 -5.24 -7.40 -25.32
CA THR A 363 -3.77 -7.32 -25.28
C THR A 363 -3.24 -7.18 -23.86
N ALA A 364 -3.97 -6.46 -22.99
CA ALA A 364 -3.61 -6.25 -21.59
C ALA A 364 -3.58 -7.55 -20.77
N LEU A 365 -4.33 -8.58 -21.18
CA LEU A 365 -4.43 -9.86 -20.47
C LEU A 365 -3.52 -10.96 -21.06
N LYS A 366 -2.79 -10.72 -22.16
CA LYS A 366 -1.94 -11.75 -22.80
C LYS A 366 -0.88 -12.35 -21.89
N ALA A 367 -0.28 -11.53 -21.01
CA ALA A 367 0.71 -11.96 -20.01
C ALA A 367 0.11 -12.16 -18.62
N TYR A 368 -1.22 -12.09 -18.47
CA TYR A 368 -1.89 -12.16 -17.18
C TYR A 368 -2.31 -13.60 -16.90
N HIS A 369 -1.57 -14.29 -16.04
CA HIS A 369 -1.75 -15.71 -15.71
C HIS A 369 -3.15 -16.07 -15.20
N LEU A 370 -3.87 -15.12 -14.59
CA LEU A 370 -5.23 -15.37 -14.08
C LEU A 370 -6.26 -15.57 -15.20
N LEU A 371 -6.05 -15.05 -16.41
CA LEU A 371 -6.94 -15.30 -17.53
C LEU A 371 -7.01 -16.79 -17.86
N PRO A 372 -5.89 -17.48 -18.21
CA PRO A 372 -5.93 -18.92 -18.45
C PRO A 372 -6.27 -19.72 -17.18
N SER A 373 -5.92 -19.26 -15.98
CA SER A 373 -6.30 -19.94 -14.73
C SER A 373 -7.82 -19.98 -14.53
N VAL A 374 -8.51 -18.85 -14.71
CA VAL A 374 -9.98 -18.77 -14.63
C VAL A 374 -10.64 -19.58 -15.74
N ARG A 375 -10.12 -19.49 -16.98
CA ARG A 375 -10.63 -20.26 -18.11
C ARG A 375 -10.53 -21.76 -17.84
N GLY A 376 -9.39 -22.23 -17.37
CA GLY A 376 -9.17 -23.61 -16.98
C GLY A 376 -10.13 -24.09 -15.89
N ASP A 377 -10.41 -23.25 -14.89
CA ASP A 377 -11.38 -23.57 -13.84
C ASP A 377 -12.80 -23.76 -14.39
N LEU A 378 -13.22 -22.89 -15.30
CA LEU A 378 -14.54 -22.96 -15.92
C LEU A 378 -14.67 -24.16 -16.87
N LEU A 379 -13.62 -24.47 -17.62
CA LEU A 379 -13.57 -25.65 -18.48
C LEU A 379 -13.65 -26.94 -17.67
N ALA A 380 -12.90 -27.02 -16.56
CA ALA A 380 -12.95 -28.18 -15.67
C ALA A 380 -14.35 -28.38 -15.06
N LYS A 381 -15.03 -27.30 -14.64
CA LYS A 381 -16.43 -27.35 -14.16
C LYS A 381 -17.43 -27.81 -15.24
N LEU A 382 -17.09 -27.65 -16.51
CA LEU A 382 -17.89 -28.13 -17.65
C LEU A 382 -17.50 -29.54 -18.12
N GLY A 383 -16.54 -30.21 -17.46
CA GLY A 383 -16.05 -31.52 -17.84
C GLY A 383 -15.07 -31.54 -19.04
N ARG A 384 -14.62 -30.37 -19.52
CA ARG A 384 -13.67 -30.22 -20.64
C ARG A 384 -12.24 -30.30 -20.10
N LEU A 385 -11.89 -31.48 -19.57
CA LEU A 385 -10.67 -31.66 -18.75
C LEU A 385 -9.37 -31.46 -19.53
N ASP A 386 -9.28 -31.93 -20.79
CA ASP A 386 -8.08 -31.77 -21.62
C ASP A 386 -7.76 -30.28 -21.86
N GLU A 387 -8.81 -29.51 -22.19
CA GLU A 387 -8.68 -28.08 -22.40
C GLU A 387 -8.36 -27.32 -21.10
N ALA A 388 -8.96 -27.74 -19.99
CA ALA A 388 -8.67 -27.19 -18.68
C ALA A 388 -7.21 -27.41 -18.28
N GLY A 389 -6.69 -28.63 -18.51
CA GLY A 389 -5.28 -28.96 -18.24
C GLY A 389 -4.31 -28.07 -19.03
N ALA A 390 -4.57 -27.89 -20.33
CA ALA A 390 -3.77 -27.01 -21.19
C ALA A 390 -3.77 -25.54 -20.70
N GLU A 391 -4.92 -25.03 -20.25
CA GLU A 391 -5.00 -23.67 -19.72
C GLU A 391 -4.29 -23.51 -18.37
N PHE A 392 -4.33 -24.49 -17.48
CA PHE A 392 -3.56 -24.45 -16.23
C PHE A 392 -2.04 -24.52 -16.49
N GLU A 393 -1.58 -25.34 -17.44
CA GLU A 393 -0.17 -25.35 -17.86
C GLU A 393 0.25 -23.99 -18.41
N ARG A 394 -0.56 -23.40 -19.27
CA ARG A 394 -0.32 -22.05 -19.81
C ARG A 394 -0.25 -21.01 -18.68
N ALA A 395 -1.17 -21.04 -17.72
CA ALA A 395 -1.14 -20.15 -16.55
C ALA A 395 0.15 -20.30 -15.75
N ALA A 396 0.61 -21.56 -15.54
CA ALA A 396 1.85 -21.86 -14.84
C ALA A 396 3.10 -21.31 -15.53
N THR A 397 3.10 -21.16 -16.85
CA THR A 397 4.22 -20.51 -17.59
C THR A 397 4.24 -19.00 -17.44
N LEU A 398 3.12 -18.38 -17.14
CA LEU A 398 2.98 -16.91 -17.05
C LEU A 398 3.23 -16.37 -15.65
N THR A 399 2.98 -17.16 -14.59
CA THR A 399 3.24 -16.70 -13.22
C THR A 399 4.73 -16.73 -12.87
N ARG A 400 5.17 -15.71 -12.09
CA ARG A 400 6.52 -15.65 -11.52
C ARG A 400 6.57 -16.09 -10.06
N ASN A 401 5.43 -16.46 -9.47
CA ASN A 401 5.35 -16.96 -8.10
C ASN A 401 5.48 -18.49 -8.10
N GLY A 402 6.44 -19.04 -7.35
CA GLY A 402 6.73 -20.48 -7.30
C GLY A 402 5.56 -21.30 -6.77
N ARG A 403 4.93 -20.86 -5.66
CA ARG A 403 3.78 -21.56 -5.04
C ARG A 403 2.57 -21.59 -5.94
N GLU A 404 2.30 -20.49 -6.64
CA GLU A 404 1.20 -20.43 -7.60
C GLU A 404 1.45 -21.35 -8.79
N ARG A 405 2.69 -21.41 -9.28
CA ARG A 405 3.07 -22.34 -10.35
C ARG A 405 2.86 -23.79 -9.94
N GLU A 406 3.33 -24.19 -8.76
CA GLU A 406 3.12 -25.53 -8.22
C GLU A 406 1.63 -25.87 -8.12
N PHE A 407 0.82 -24.95 -7.59
CA PHE A 407 -0.62 -25.10 -7.50
C PHE A 407 -1.28 -25.30 -8.88
N LEU A 408 -0.92 -24.48 -9.87
CA LEU A 408 -1.48 -24.58 -11.23
C LEU A 408 -1.09 -25.88 -11.92
N LEU A 409 0.17 -26.34 -11.79
CA LEU A 409 0.63 -27.62 -12.32
C LEU A 409 -0.08 -28.79 -11.62
N GLY A 410 -0.33 -28.72 -10.33
CA GLY A 410 -1.15 -29.69 -9.60
C GLY A 410 -2.58 -29.78 -10.15
N ARG A 411 -3.20 -28.64 -10.46
CA ARG A 411 -4.52 -28.61 -11.12
C ARG A 411 -4.50 -29.20 -12.53
N ALA A 412 -3.46 -28.90 -13.31
CA ALA A 412 -3.29 -29.50 -14.64
C ALA A 412 -3.15 -31.03 -14.59
N ALA A 413 -2.39 -31.53 -13.61
CA ALA A 413 -2.24 -32.99 -13.41
C ALA A 413 -3.56 -33.65 -13.01
N ALA A 414 -4.36 -33.02 -12.16
CA ALA A 414 -5.67 -33.51 -11.75
C ALA A 414 -6.69 -33.62 -12.89
N CYS A 415 -6.53 -32.82 -13.96
CA CYS A 415 -7.38 -32.91 -15.16
C CYS A 415 -7.07 -34.14 -16.05
N ARG A 416 -5.97 -34.86 -15.81
CA ARG A 416 -5.56 -36.03 -16.58
C ARG A 416 -5.94 -37.38 -15.94
N LEU A 417 -6.47 -37.31 -14.71
CA LEU A 417 -6.94 -38.47 -13.92
C LEU A 417 -8.45 -38.66 -14.11
#